data_37bccc9eb8ec69358b8715d541f1f6b3
#
_entry.id   37bccc9eb8ec69358b8715d541f1f6b3
#
_cell.length_a   1.000
_cell.length_b   1.000
_cell.length_c   1.000
_cell.angle_alpha   90.00
_cell.angle_beta   90.00
_cell.angle_gamma   90.00
#
_symmetry.space_group_name_H-M   'P 1'
#
loop_
_entity.id
_entity.type
_entity.pdbx_description
1 polymer ?
#
loop_
_entity_poly.entity_id
_entity_poly.type
_entity_poly.pdbx_seq_one_letter_code
_entity_poly.pdbx_strand_id
1 'polypeptide(L)'
;AWLGCKESDASHRQIVDVYNSHRPLARGYALKYTDAWCAGFVSAVAIRLGLTDIMPTEVGVWNMIELYRKLGRWQESDSYVPKPGDVIMYAWGDNGAGDCTGGASHVGIVAACDGKTITVIEGNKNDAVGYREIAVNGRYIRGFGLPDYASKATEDEVTEETVYIVKTGDTLSAIAAKYGTTYQALAAYNSIANPSLI
;
A
#
# COMPACT_ATOMS: atom_id res chain seq x y z
N ALA A 1 8.57 -3.83 7.18
CA ALA A 1 8.88 -4.56 8.41
C ALA A 1 8.71 -6.09 8.25
N TRP A 2 7.75 -6.55 7.42
CA TRP A 2 7.42 -7.98 7.27
C TRP A 2 7.89 -8.62 5.97
N LEU A 3 8.59 -7.89 5.12
CA LEU A 3 9.15 -8.46 3.89
C LEU A 3 10.05 -9.66 4.24
N GLY A 4 9.81 -10.80 3.58
CA GLY A 4 10.52 -12.05 3.82
C GLY A 4 9.96 -12.92 4.95
N CYS A 5 8.96 -12.47 5.73
CA CYS A 5 8.23 -13.35 6.65
C CYS A 5 7.57 -14.48 5.86
N LYS A 6 7.62 -15.70 6.37
CA LYS A 6 7.15 -16.90 5.66
C LYS A 6 6.63 -17.98 6.62
N GLU A 7 5.85 -18.92 6.08
CA GLU A 7 5.29 -20.02 6.85
C GLU A 7 6.36 -21.04 7.28
N SER A 8 7.35 -21.31 6.42
CA SER A 8 8.35 -22.34 6.66
C SER A 8 9.20 -22.15 7.92
N ASP A 9 9.33 -20.88 8.40
CA ASP A 9 10.01 -20.54 9.66
C ASP A 9 9.07 -19.95 10.71
N ALA A 10 7.76 -20.03 10.45
CA ALA A 10 6.69 -19.50 11.29
C ALA A 10 6.72 -17.97 11.52
N SER A 11 7.55 -17.20 10.81
CA SER A 11 7.63 -15.75 10.99
C SER A 11 6.36 -15.00 10.54
N HIS A 12 5.52 -15.60 9.66
CA HIS A 12 4.21 -15.07 9.28
C HIS A 12 3.24 -14.93 10.46
N ARG A 13 3.43 -15.70 11.56
CA ARG A 13 2.54 -15.70 12.73
C ARG A 13 2.40 -14.31 13.36
N GLN A 14 3.47 -13.51 13.35
CA GLN A 14 3.40 -12.13 13.85
C GLN A 14 2.39 -11.26 13.09
N ILE A 15 2.12 -11.55 11.81
CA ILE A 15 1.12 -10.86 11.00
C ILE A 15 -0.29 -11.28 11.41
N VAL A 16 -0.49 -12.59 11.59
CA VAL A 16 -1.74 -13.18 12.06
C VAL A 16 -2.06 -12.66 13.47
N ASP A 17 -1.06 -12.58 14.35
CA ASP A 17 -1.23 -12.09 15.72
C ASP A 17 -1.63 -10.61 15.77
N VAL A 18 -1.09 -9.77 14.88
CA VAL A 18 -1.51 -8.36 14.76
C VAL A 18 -2.99 -8.27 14.36
N TYR A 19 -3.43 -9.02 13.36
CA TYR A 19 -4.85 -9.06 13.01
C TYR A 19 -5.70 -9.57 14.18
N ASN A 20 -5.31 -10.66 14.81
CA ASN A 20 -6.05 -11.28 15.92
C ASN A 20 -6.09 -10.44 17.20
N SER A 21 -5.19 -9.46 17.36
CA SER A 21 -5.21 -8.52 18.49
C SER A 21 -6.22 -7.38 18.32
N HIS A 22 -6.69 -7.14 17.10
CA HIS A 22 -7.63 -6.06 16.77
C HIS A 22 -9.07 -6.43 17.18
N ARG A 23 -9.87 -5.42 17.55
CA ARG A 23 -11.30 -5.59 17.87
C ARG A 23 -12.13 -4.46 17.22
N PRO A 24 -13.32 -4.78 16.68
CA PRO A 24 -13.85 -6.14 16.50
C PRO A 24 -13.11 -6.91 15.42
N LEU A 25 -13.04 -8.23 15.53
CA LEU A 25 -12.58 -9.09 14.45
C LEU A 25 -13.59 -9.07 13.29
N ALA A 26 -13.10 -9.11 12.05
CA ALA A 26 -13.95 -9.22 10.88
C ALA A 26 -14.85 -10.46 10.98
N ARG A 27 -16.14 -10.25 10.97
CA ARG A 27 -17.17 -11.30 11.12
C ARG A 27 -16.95 -12.20 12.35
N GLY A 28 -16.23 -11.71 13.39
CA GLY A 28 -15.90 -12.46 14.59
C GLY A 28 -14.86 -13.57 14.39
N TYR A 29 -14.20 -13.65 13.22
CA TYR A 29 -13.29 -14.73 12.88
C TYR A 29 -11.85 -14.42 13.28
N ALA A 30 -11.27 -15.25 14.16
CA ALA A 30 -9.85 -15.23 14.44
C ALA A 30 -9.10 -16.07 13.39
N LEU A 31 -8.14 -15.46 12.71
CA LEU A 31 -7.35 -16.11 11.69
C LEU A 31 -6.42 -17.16 12.31
N LYS A 32 -6.39 -18.36 11.74
CA LYS A 32 -5.46 -19.43 12.15
C LYS A 32 -4.15 -19.28 11.39
N TYR A 33 -3.06 -19.80 11.96
CA TYR A 33 -1.74 -19.79 11.30
C TYR A 33 -1.69 -20.67 10.03
N THR A 34 -2.68 -21.54 9.84
CA THR A 34 -2.81 -22.43 8.67
C THR A 34 -3.81 -21.94 7.63
N ASP A 35 -4.45 -20.82 7.87
CA ASP A 35 -5.39 -20.23 6.92
C ASP A 35 -4.63 -19.45 5.83
N ALA A 36 -5.29 -19.19 4.70
CA ALA A 36 -4.79 -18.22 3.74
C ALA A 36 -4.80 -16.82 4.36
N TRP A 37 -3.66 -16.17 4.44
CA TRP A 37 -3.47 -14.93 5.18
C TRP A 37 -3.18 -13.69 4.32
N CYS A 38 -3.44 -13.73 3.00
CA CYS A 38 -3.25 -12.58 2.13
C CYS A 38 -4.11 -11.37 2.56
N ALA A 39 -5.41 -11.57 2.81
CA ALA A 39 -6.28 -10.50 3.31
C ALA A 39 -5.97 -10.14 4.78
N GLY A 40 -5.56 -11.12 5.58
CA GLY A 40 -5.04 -10.90 6.94
C GLY A 40 -3.79 -10.01 6.96
N PHE A 41 -2.90 -10.15 5.98
CA PHE A 41 -1.73 -9.28 5.82
C PHE A 41 -2.14 -7.82 5.57
N VAL A 42 -3.03 -7.57 4.61
CA VAL A 42 -3.52 -6.21 4.31
C VAL A 42 -4.19 -5.61 5.55
N SER A 43 -5.03 -6.38 6.23
CA SER A 43 -5.68 -5.98 7.47
C SER A 43 -4.68 -5.68 8.59
N ALA A 44 -3.64 -6.50 8.75
CA ALA A 44 -2.60 -6.28 9.74
C ALA A 44 -1.78 -5.01 9.45
N VAL A 45 -1.55 -4.68 8.16
CA VAL A 45 -0.92 -3.40 7.77
C VAL A 45 -1.81 -2.23 8.18
N ALA A 46 -3.12 -2.29 7.86
CA ALA A 46 -4.07 -1.24 8.25
C ALA A 46 -4.12 -1.03 9.77
N ILE A 47 -4.18 -2.12 10.55
CA ILE A 47 -4.19 -2.09 12.02
C ILE A 47 -2.90 -1.45 12.56
N ARG A 48 -1.75 -1.88 12.06
CA ARG A 48 -0.46 -1.39 12.54
C ARG A 48 -0.23 0.10 12.27
N LEU A 49 -0.82 0.62 11.19
CA LEU A 49 -0.74 2.02 10.80
C LEU A 49 -1.89 2.88 11.34
N GLY A 50 -2.86 2.30 12.04
CA GLY A 50 -4.03 3.03 12.54
C GLY A 50 -4.98 3.50 11.43
N LEU A 51 -5.04 2.79 10.31
CA LEU A 51 -5.78 3.16 9.09
C LEU A 51 -7.05 2.31 8.87
N THR A 52 -7.56 1.65 9.89
CA THR A 52 -8.68 0.69 9.76
C THR A 52 -10.01 1.31 9.34
N ASP A 53 -10.16 2.59 9.45
CA ASP A 53 -11.32 3.37 9.01
C ASP A 53 -11.30 3.67 7.50
N ILE A 54 -10.14 3.71 6.86
CA ILE A 54 -9.97 3.90 5.40
C ILE A 54 -9.52 2.64 4.68
N MET A 55 -8.89 1.70 5.39
CA MET A 55 -8.52 0.36 4.93
C MET A 55 -9.26 -0.67 5.77
N PRO A 56 -10.45 -1.11 5.37
CA PRO A 56 -11.28 -1.98 6.20
C PRO A 56 -10.62 -3.33 6.45
N THR A 57 -10.73 -3.83 7.69
CA THR A 57 -10.16 -5.12 8.09
C THR A 57 -11.06 -6.27 7.65
N GLU A 58 -10.49 -7.27 6.98
CA GLU A 58 -11.16 -8.49 6.54
C GLU A 58 -10.15 -9.61 6.32
N VAL A 59 -10.58 -10.85 6.37
CA VAL A 59 -9.78 -12.05 6.09
C VAL A 59 -10.25 -12.81 4.85
N GLY A 60 -11.34 -12.36 4.23
CA GLY A 60 -11.87 -12.88 2.98
C GLY A 60 -11.84 -11.80 1.89
N VAL A 61 -11.15 -12.07 0.78
CA VAL A 61 -10.92 -11.06 -0.28
C VAL A 61 -12.23 -10.54 -0.86
N TRP A 62 -13.21 -11.42 -1.11
CA TRP A 62 -14.52 -11.00 -1.59
C TRP A 62 -15.22 -10.03 -0.62
N ASN A 63 -15.21 -10.36 0.67
CA ASN A 63 -15.82 -9.49 1.68
C ASN A 63 -15.10 -8.14 1.78
N MET A 64 -13.78 -8.11 1.57
CA MET A 64 -13.00 -6.88 1.52
C MET A 64 -13.45 -5.98 0.34
N ILE A 65 -13.73 -6.55 -0.84
CA ILE A 65 -14.31 -5.82 -1.98
C ILE A 65 -15.65 -5.19 -1.56
N GLU A 66 -16.54 -5.96 -0.92
CA GLU A 66 -17.84 -5.45 -0.48
C GLU A 66 -17.71 -4.31 0.55
N LEU A 67 -16.69 -4.33 1.40
CA LEU A 67 -16.41 -3.22 2.31
C LEU A 67 -15.95 -1.97 1.55
N TYR A 68 -15.05 -2.10 0.56
CA TYR A 68 -14.66 -0.96 -0.28
C TYR A 68 -15.83 -0.42 -1.12
N ARG A 69 -16.73 -1.28 -1.62
CA ARG A 69 -17.96 -0.86 -2.29
C ARG A 69 -18.86 -0.04 -1.36
N LYS A 70 -19.07 -0.49 -0.13
CA LYS A 70 -19.85 0.24 0.88
C LYS A 70 -19.27 1.60 1.24
N LEU A 71 -17.94 1.73 1.20
CA LEU A 71 -17.26 2.99 1.40
C LEU A 71 -17.30 3.92 0.17
N GLY A 72 -17.82 3.46 -0.98
CA GLY A 72 -17.74 4.19 -2.25
C GLY A 72 -16.30 4.32 -2.76
N ARG A 73 -15.41 3.40 -2.36
CA ARG A 73 -13.97 3.40 -2.63
C ARG A 73 -13.51 2.17 -3.42
N TRP A 74 -14.39 1.57 -4.19
CA TRP A 74 -14.09 0.45 -5.08
C TRP A 74 -13.94 0.93 -6.52
N GLN A 75 -12.81 0.59 -7.15
CA GLN A 75 -12.56 0.79 -8.57
C GLN A 75 -12.61 -0.57 -9.28
N GLU A 76 -13.64 -0.76 -10.11
CA GLU A 76 -13.89 -2.03 -10.80
C GLU A 76 -12.90 -2.27 -11.95
N SER A 77 -12.50 -1.20 -12.68
CA SER A 77 -11.72 -1.32 -13.91
C SER A 77 -10.30 -1.84 -13.67
N ASP A 78 -9.91 -2.88 -14.37
CA ASP A 78 -8.55 -3.43 -14.39
C ASP A 78 -7.55 -2.53 -15.15
N SER A 79 -8.04 -1.62 -16.02
CA SER A 79 -7.23 -0.61 -16.72
C SER A 79 -6.93 0.64 -15.87
N TYR A 80 -7.43 0.71 -14.64
CA TYR A 80 -7.07 1.78 -13.71
C TYR A 80 -5.56 1.76 -13.43
N VAL A 81 -4.93 2.93 -13.46
CA VAL A 81 -3.52 3.11 -13.09
C VAL A 81 -3.44 3.40 -11.60
N PRO A 82 -3.07 2.43 -10.76
CA PRO A 82 -3.15 2.59 -9.32
C PRO A 82 -2.02 3.46 -8.77
N LYS A 83 -2.26 3.99 -7.56
CA LYS A 83 -1.28 4.74 -6.78
C LYS A 83 -0.69 3.86 -5.67
N PRO A 84 0.52 4.18 -5.19
CA PRO A 84 1.05 3.54 -3.99
C PRO A 84 0.06 3.65 -2.83
N GLY A 85 -0.19 2.52 -2.16
CA GLY A 85 -1.17 2.40 -1.09
C GLY A 85 -2.55 1.90 -1.52
N ASP A 86 -2.90 1.93 -2.80
CA ASP A 86 -4.12 1.26 -3.27
C ASP A 86 -4.05 -0.24 -3.00
N VAL A 87 -5.20 -0.86 -2.77
CA VAL A 87 -5.32 -2.29 -2.48
C VAL A 87 -5.80 -3.01 -3.74
N ILE A 88 -4.93 -3.82 -4.34
CA ILE A 88 -5.24 -4.57 -5.57
C ILE A 88 -5.77 -5.95 -5.22
N MET A 89 -6.88 -6.36 -5.87
CA MET A 89 -7.46 -7.69 -5.74
C MET A 89 -7.30 -8.46 -7.05
N TYR A 90 -7.18 -9.78 -6.93
CA TYR A 90 -6.99 -10.69 -8.06
C TYR A 90 -8.04 -11.79 -8.10
N ALA A 91 -8.37 -12.22 -9.31
CA ALA A 91 -9.17 -13.42 -9.59
C ALA A 91 -8.34 -14.39 -10.43
N TRP A 92 -7.56 -15.26 -9.78
CA TRP A 92 -6.69 -16.21 -10.47
C TRP A 92 -7.42 -17.20 -11.36
N GLY A 93 -8.72 -17.40 -11.13
CA GLY A 93 -9.58 -18.26 -11.96
C GLY A 93 -10.15 -17.58 -13.20
N ASP A 94 -9.77 -16.31 -13.48
CA ASP A 94 -10.25 -15.59 -14.65
C ASP A 94 -9.76 -16.23 -15.96
N ASN A 95 -10.64 -16.29 -16.96
CA ASN A 95 -10.35 -16.86 -18.27
C ASN A 95 -9.69 -15.87 -19.26
N GLY A 96 -9.56 -14.59 -18.88
CA GLY A 96 -8.97 -13.50 -19.67
C GLY A 96 -9.87 -12.94 -20.76
N ALA A 97 -11.20 -13.20 -20.69
CA ALA A 97 -12.16 -12.67 -21.63
C ALA A 97 -12.90 -11.46 -21.02
N GLY A 98 -12.59 -10.26 -21.52
CA GLY A 98 -13.20 -9.01 -21.07
C GLY A 98 -12.65 -8.54 -19.71
N ASP A 99 -13.41 -7.67 -19.06
CA ASP A 99 -13.12 -7.14 -17.74
C ASP A 99 -13.36 -8.22 -16.65
N CYS A 100 -12.41 -8.39 -15.75
CA CYS A 100 -12.48 -9.41 -14.71
C CYS A 100 -13.46 -9.00 -13.61
N THR A 101 -14.67 -9.54 -13.62
CA THR A 101 -15.73 -9.28 -12.63
C THR A 101 -16.04 -10.46 -11.71
N GLY A 102 -15.29 -11.55 -11.84
CA GLY A 102 -15.48 -12.80 -11.10
C GLY A 102 -15.09 -12.74 -9.63
N GLY A 103 -15.07 -13.90 -9.00
CA GLY A 103 -14.71 -14.06 -7.60
C GLY A 103 -13.23 -13.73 -7.35
N ALA A 104 -12.94 -12.88 -6.37
CA ALA A 104 -11.58 -12.58 -5.97
C ALA A 104 -10.99 -13.66 -5.06
N SER A 105 -9.72 -13.99 -5.26
CA SER A 105 -9.02 -15.05 -4.54
C SER A 105 -7.71 -14.61 -3.86
N HIS A 106 -7.20 -13.42 -4.19
CA HIS A 106 -5.95 -12.91 -3.63
C HIS A 106 -5.95 -11.38 -3.56
N VAL A 107 -5.08 -10.81 -2.71
CA VAL A 107 -5.00 -9.38 -2.46
C VAL A 107 -3.59 -8.95 -2.07
N GLY A 108 -3.22 -7.74 -2.45
CA GLY A 108 -1.98 -7.09 -2.06
C GLY A 108 -2.12 -5.57 -1.96
N ILE A 109 -1.04 -4.89 -1.61
CA ILE A 109 -0.96 -3.43 -1.54
C ILE A 109 -0.01 -2.95 -2.64
N VAL A 110 -0.44 -1.98 -3.42
CA VAL A 110 0.38 -1.37 -4.46
C VAL A 110 1.54 -0.62 -3.80
N ALA A 111 2.77 -1.01 -4.15
CA ALA A 111 3.99 -0.35 -3.68
C ALA A 111 4.45 0.74 -4.67
N ALA A 112 4.27 0.51 -5.98
CA ALA A 112 4.61 1.46 -7.03
C ALA A 112 3.82 1.14 -8.31
N CYS A 113 3.67 2.13 -9.19
CA CYS A 113 3.20 1.94 -10.55
C CYS A 113 3.85 2.99 -11.47
N ASP A 114 4.40 2.55 -12.59
CA ASP A 114 5.01 3.44 -13.60
C ASP A 114 4.07 3.77 -14.78
N GLY A 115 2.78 3.41 -14.64
CA GLY A 115 1.76 3.53 -15.68
C GLY A 115 1.67 2.33 -16.63
N LYS A 116 2.59 1.38 -16.53
CA LYS A 116 2.62 0.12 -17.33
C LYS A 116 2.72 -1.10 -16.43
N THR A 117 3.56 -1.04 -15.42
CA THR A 117 3.84 -2.12 -14.47
C THR A 117 3.46 -1.68 -13.06
N ILE A 118 2.71 -2.52 -12.38
CA ILE A 118 2.33 -2.36 -10.98
C ILE A 118 3.22 -3.26 -10.15
N THR A 119 3.96 -2.70 -9.21
CA THR A 119 4.68 -3.44 -8.17
C THR A 119 3.80 -3.55 -6.93
N VAL A 120 3.54 -4.76 -6.47
CA VAL A 120 2.63 -5.05 -5.36
C VAL A 120 3.38 -5.79 -4.26
N ILE A 121 3.16 -5.43 -3.00
CA ILE A 121 3.58 -6.23 -1.85
C ILE A 121 2.39 -7.08 -1.39
N GLU A 122 2.62 -8.37 -1.22
CA GLU A 122 1.59 -9.35 -0.91
C GLU A 122 1.98 -10.20 0.30
N GLY A 123 1.01 -10.52 1.12
CA GLY A 123 1.11 -11.61 2.08
C GLY A 123 0.65 -12.93 1.44
N ASN A 124 1.15 -14.05 1.93
CA ASN A 124 0.82 -15.40 1.43
C ASN A 124 1.11 -15.60 -0.08
N LYS A 125 2.08 -14.86 -0.60
CA LYS A 125 2.61 -15.09 -1.94
C LYS A 125 3.67 -16.19 -1.86
N ASN A 126 3.32 -17.39 -2.34
CA ASN A 126 4.16 -18.58 -2.13
C ASN A 126 4.53 -18.74 -0.65
N ASP A 127 3.54 -18.68 0.23
CA ASP A 127 3.64 -18.83 1.68
C ASP A 127 4.57 -17.80 2.37
N ALA A 128 4.76 -16.63 1.74
CA ALA A 128 5.64 -15.57 2.25
C ALA A 128 5.08 -14.17 1.97
N VAL A 129 5.70 -13.15 2.59
CA VAL A 129 5.55 -11.74 2.18
C VAL A 129 6.58 -11.45 1.09
N GLY A 130 6.11 -11.04 -0.07
CA GLY A 130 6.97 -10.77 -1.21
C GLY A 130 6.37 -9.81 -2.23
N TYR A 131 7.21 -9.35 -3.15
CA TYR A 131 6.78 -8.51 -4.25
C TYR A 131 6.31 -9.33 -5.45
N ARG A 132 5.33 -8.77 -6.16
CA ARG A 132 4.85 -9.20 -7.47
C ARG A 132 4.89 -8.01 -8.42
N GLU A 133 5.21 -8.27 -9.68
CA GLU A 133 4.97 -7.34 -10.77
C GLU A 133 3.84 -7.88 -11.64
N ILE A 134 2.93 -6.98 -12.06
CA ILE A 134 1.84 -7.26 -12.97
C ILE A 134 1.62 -6.04 -13.87
N ALA A 135 1.27 -6.26 -15.12
CA ALA A 135 0.96 -5.16 -16.04
C ALA A 135 -0.33 -4.43 -15.62
N VAL A 136 -0.39 -3.12 -15.84
CA VAL A 136 -1.67 -2.39 -15.83
C VAL A 136 -2.60 -3.05 -16.85
N ASN A 137 -3.86 -3.17 -16.55
CA ASN A 137 -4.84 -3.93 -17.34
C ASN A 137 -4.46 -5.43 -17.47
N GLY A 138 -3.78 -5.98 -16.45
CA GLY A 138 -3.37 -7.38 -16.44
C GLY A 138 -4.56 -8.32 -16.24
N ARG A 139 -4.55 -9.45 -16.92
CA ARG A 139 -5.61 -10.47 -17.00
C ARG A 139 -6.30 -10.80 -15.66
N TYR A 140 -5.55 -10.84 -14.57
CA TYR A 140 -6.07 -11.34 -13.29
C TYR A 140 -6.47 -10.23 -12.34
N ILE A 141 -6.38 -8.96 -12.76
CA ILE A 141 -6.79 -7.84 -11.91
C ILE A 141 -8.31 -7.87 -11.80
N ARG A 142 -8.80 -7.97 -10.54
CA ARG A 142 -10.23 -7.94 -10.22
C ARG A 142 -10.72 -6.52 -9.96
N GLY A 143 -9.83 -5.64 -9.60
CA GLY A 143 -10.08 -4.24 -9.28
C GLY A 143 -9.30 -3.78 -8.06
N PHE A 144 -9.65 -2.57 -7.58
CA PHE A 144 -8.86 -1.87 -6.57
C PHE A 144 -9.74 -1.27 -5.49
N GLY A 145 -9.31 -1.44 -4.23
CA GLY A 145 -9.77 -0.63 -3.10
C GLY A 145 -8.93 0.64 -3.01
N LEU A 146 -9.58 1.79 -2.88
CA LEU A 146 -8.94 3.11 -2.86
C LEU A 146 -9.05 3.75 -1.46
N PRO A 147 -8.11 3.51 -0.54
CA PRO A 147 -8.14 4.13 0.79
C PRO A 147 -8.08 5.66 0.69
N ASP A 148 -8.85 6.35 1.54
CA ASP A 148 -8.93 7.81 1.55
C ASP A 148 -7.81 8.42 2.40
N TYR A 149 -6.57 8.32 1.93
CA TYR A 149 -5.43 8.90 2.64
C TYR A 149 -5.52 10.41 2.82
N ALA A 150 -6.20 11.12 1.90
CA ALA A 150 -6.40 12.57 2.02
C ALA A 150 -7.17 12.94 3.29
N SER A 151 -8.11 12.09 3.73
CA SER A 151 -8.84 12.31 4.99
C SER A 151 -7.98 12.14 6.24
N LYS A 152 -6.76 11.59 6.09
CA LYS A 152 -5.80 11.37 7.18
C LYS A 152 -4.66 12.37 7.19
N ALA A 153 -4.47 13.12 6.10
CA ALA A 153 -3.48 14.17 6.08
C ALA A 153 -3.86 15.25 7.08
N THR A 154 -2.97 15.58 8.02
CA THR A 154 -3.11 16.75 8.88
C THR A 154 -2.76 17.99 8.07
N GLU A 155 -3.33 19.16 8.41
CA GLU A 155 -2.99 20.42 7.72
C GLU A 155 -1.49 20.72 7.71
N ASP A 156 -0.73 20.18 8.69
CA ASP A 156 0.72 20.31 8.77
C ASP A 156 1.49 19.39 7.79
N GLU A 157 0.84 18.36 7.21
CA GLU A 157 1.45 17.44 6.23
C GLU A 157 1.17 17.85 4.77
N VAL A 158 0.27 18.79 4.54
CA VAL A 158 0.11 19.46 3.24
C VAL A 158 1.14 20.59 3.16
N THR A 159 2.42 20.25 3.22
CA THR A 159 3.45 21.16 2.76
C THR A 159 3.33 21.23 1.24
N GLU A 160 2.82 22.33 0.71
CA GLU A 160 3.07 22.68 -0.70
C GLU A 160 4.57 22.47 -0.93
N GLU A 161 4.93 21.58 -1.85
CA GLU A 161 6.34 21.45 -2.24
C GLU A 161 6.82 22.79 -2.71
N THR A 162 7.57 23.49 -1.85
CA THR A 162 8.15 24.78 -2.20
C THR A 162 9.38 24.52 -3.04
N VAL A 163 9.26 24.60 -4.35
CA VAL A 163 10.38 24.47 -5.26
C VAL A 163 11.17 25.77 -5.29
N TYR A 164 12.47 25.69 -4.98
CA TYR A 164 13.43 26.78 -5.15
C TYR A 164 14.41 26.44 -6.28
N ILE A 165 14.47 27.31 -7.28
CA ILE A 165 15.44 27.17 -8.37
C ILE A 165 16.76 27.81 -7.93
N VAL A 166 17.78 26.95 -7.75
CA VAL A 166 19.13 27.37 -7.34
C VAL A 166 19.75 28.29 -8.40
N LYS A 167 20.37 29.38 -7.97
CA LYS A 167 21.03 30.38 -8.82
C LYS A 167 22.53 30.41 -8.50
N THR A 168 23.33 30.91 -9.44
CA THR A 168 24.76 31.13 -9.25
C THR A 168 24.99 31.99 -8.02
N GLY A 169 25.81 31.50 -7.09
CA GLY A 169 26.16 32.18 -5.83
C GLY A 169 25.28 31.76 -4.64
N ASP A 170 24.27 30.92 -4.84
CA ASP A 170 23.52 30.34 -3.73
C ASP A 170 24.37 29.33 -2.96
N THR A 171 24.03 29.17 -1.69
CA THR A 171 24.54 28.07 -0.85
C THR A 171 23.38 27.35 -0.20
N LEU A 172 23.51 26.05 0.01
CA LEU A 172 22.46 25.25 0.65
C LEU A 172 22.10 25.79 2.05
N SER A 173 23.09 26.34 2.76
CA SER A 173 22.87 26.96 4.08
C SER A 173 22.01 28.23 4.00
N ALA A 174 22.24 29.10 3.00
CA ALA A 174 21.45 30.30 2.81
C ALA A 174 20.01 29.99 2.38
N ILE A 175 19.85 28.98 1.49
CA ILE A 175 18.53 28.50 1.06
C ILE A 175 17.79 27.89 2.27
N ALA A 176 18.45 27.03 3.05
CA ALA A 176 17.84 26.41 4.22
C ALA A 176 17.38 27.44 5.25
N ALA A 177 18.21 28.45 5.55
CA ALA A 177 17.86 29.54 6.46
C ALA A 177 16.61 30.34 5.96
N LYS A 178 16.49 30.56 4.65
CA LYS A 178 15.34 31.23 4.05
C LYS A 178 14.02 30.46 4.29
N TYR A 179 14.08 29.14 4.36
CA TYR A 179 12.93 28.26 4.57
C TYR A 179 12.83 27.71 5.99
N GLY A 180 13.54 28.28 6.96
CA GLY A 180 13.43 27.92 8.37
C GLY A 180 13.91 26.50 8.71
N THR A 181 14.84 25.94 7.92
CA THR A 181 15.38 24.59 8.09
C THR A 181 16.91 24.59 8.17
N THR A 182 17.52 23.42 8.29
CA THR A 182 18.99 23.26 8.29
C THR A 182 19.46 22.73 6.93
N TYR A 183 20.70 23.05 6.54
CA TYR A 183 21.25 22.55 5.28
C TYR A 183 21.36 21.01 5.26
N GLN A 184 21.54 20.35 6.43
CA GLN A 184 21.56 18.89 6.54
C GLN A 184 20.16 18.29 6.22
N ALA A 185 19.12 18.89 6.80
CA ALA A 185 17.74 18.44 6.54
C ALA A 185 17.36 18.67 5.06
N LEU A 186 17.71 19.84 4.50
CA LEU A 186 17.45 20.16 3.09
C LEU A 186 18.22 19.23 2.14
N ALA A 187 19.49 18.91 2.46
CA ALA A 187 20.31 17.97 1.70
C ALA A 187 19.72 16.56 1.73
N ALA A 188 19.31 16.08 2.91
CA ALA A 188 18.70 14.76 3.08
C ALA A 188 17.38 14.66 2.31
N TYR A 189 16.50 15.65 2.42
CA TYR A 189 15.21 15.70 1.72
C TYR A 189 15.38 15.63 0.19
N ASN A 190 16.40 16.33 -0.36
CA ASN A 190 16.65 16.40 -1.80
C ASN A 190 17.69 15.37 -2.29
N SER A 191 18.11 14.42 -1.44
CA SER A 191 19.11 13.39 -1.80
C SER A 191 20.43 13.98 -2.31
N ILE A 192 20.86 15.15 -1.78
CA ILE A 192 22.10 15.82 -2.16
C ILE A 192 23.26 15.18 -1.42
N ALA A 193 24.08 14.40 -2.12
CA ALA A 193 25.19 13.66 -1.53
C ALA A 193 26.34 14.59 -1.03
N ASN A 194 26.57 15.71 -1.70
CA ASN A 194 27.58 16.70 -1.30
C ASN A 194 26.96 18.10 -1.21
N PRO A 195 26.62 18.59 0.00
CA PRO A 195 25.99 19.90 0.20
C PRO A 195 26.82 21.12 -0.22
N SER A 196 28.10 20.93 -0.53
CA SER A 196 29.01 22.01 -0.99
C SER A 196 29.00 22.17 -2.51
N LEU A 197 28.26 21.32 -3.22
CA LEU A 197 28.18 21.32 -4.70
C LEU A 197 26.74 21.59 -5.16
N ILE A 198 26.26 22.81 -4.95
CA ILE A 198 24.97 23.27 -5.50
C ILE A 198 25.18 24.54 -6.32
#